data_dfb4947aaf7b5104c83ffdc60b283fc2
#
_entry.id   dfb4947aaf7b5104c83ffdc60b283fc2
#
_cell.length_a   1.000
_cell.length_b   1.000
_cell.length_c   1.000
_cell.angle_alpha   90.00
_cell.angle_beta   90.00
_cell.angle_gamma   90.00
#
_symmetry.space_group_name_H-M   'P 1'
#
loop_
_entity.id
_entity.type
_entity.pdbx_description
1 polymer ?
#
loop_
_entity_poly.entity_id
_entity_poly.type
_entity_poly.pdbx_seq_one_letter_code
_entity_poly.pdbx_strand_id
1 'polypeptide(L)'
;MHIIYLHGFCSSAASFKAQLVKNYIEQRKKDTLFLIDLPFSPAQAMSIIESHIKSLGGQPWGVVGSSLGGFYATYLSQKYDKKAVLINPAVEAHILLARALGDNTNYHSGEVFNFTQEHLMQLEKMYLPSLKQADNLLLLTQTGDEVLDFQKGVDYYQGSEQVVINGGDHGFADYENYLDKTIDFLAP
;
A
#
# COMPACT_ATOMS: atom_id res chain seq x y z
N MET A 1 1.32 -17.30 7.38
CA MET A 1 1.13 -16.01 8.07
C MET A 1 -0.07 -15.27 7.50
N HIS A 2 -0.48 -14.14 8.10
CA HIS A 2 -1.54 -13.30 7.55
C HIS A 2 -0.94 -12.18 6.69
N ILE A 3 -1.44 -12.02 5.47
CA ILE A 3 -1.04 -10.97 4.56
C ILE A 3 -2.19 -9.98 4.42
N ILE A 4 -1.90 -8.69 4.57
CA ILE A 4 -2.86 -7.61 4.43
C ILE A 4 -2.52 -6.89 3.13
N TYR A 5 -3.43 -6.84 2.16
CA TYR A 5 -3.23 -6.08 0.93
C TYR A 5 -4.06 -4.81 0.92
N LEU A 6 -3.40 -3.68 0.64
CA LEU A 6 -3.99 -2.35 0.64
C LEU A 6 -3.89 -1.73 -0.76
N HIS A 7 -5.05 -1.51 -1.39
CA HIS A 7 -5.13 -0.91 -2.71
C HIS A 7 -4.97 0.63 -2.68
N GLY A 8 -4.83 1.24 -3.86
CA GLY A 8 -4.65 2.69 -4.03
C GLY A 8 -5.94 3.51 -3.93
N PHE A 9 -5.79 4.83 -4.08
CA PHE A 9 -6.91 5.78 -4.14
C PHE A 9 -7.80 5.50 -5.37
N CYS A 10 -9.11 5.65 -5.23
CA CYS A 10 -10.11 5.35 -6.27
C CYS A 10 -10.06 3.91 -6.83
N SER A 11 -9.43 2.98 -6.10
CA SER A 11 -9.24 1.59 -6.51
C SER A 11 -10.07 0.63 -5.65
N SER A 12 -9.84 -0.68 -5.78
CA SER A 12 -10.58 -1.71 -5.06
C SER A 12 -9.78 -3.00 -4.86
N ALA A 13 -10.36 -3.93 -4.13
CA ALA A 13 -9.89 -5.31 -4.03
C ALA A 13 -9.89 -6.05 -5.39
N ALA A 14 -10.65 -5.58 -6.38
CA ALA A 14 -10.66 -6.13 -7.74
C ALA A 14 -9.53 -5.61 -8.64
N SER A 15 -8.65 -4.73 -8.14
CA SER A 15 -7.52 -4.22 -8.91
C SER A 15 -6.56 -5.34 -9.34
N PHE A 16 -5.89 -5.14 -10.49
CA PHE A 16 -4.99 -6.11 -11.09
C PHE A 16 -3.98 -6.69 -10.08
N LYS A 17 -3.23 -5.82 -9.39
CA LYS A 17 -2.22 -6.25 -8.40
C LYS A 17 -2.83 -7.00 -7.20
N ALA A 18 -4.01 -6.56 -6.74
CA ALA A 18 -4.72 -7.25 -5.65
C ALA A 18 -5.11 -8.67 -6.04
N GLN A 19 -5.60 -8.85 -7.26
CA GLN A 19 -5.99 -10.16 -7.77
C GLN A 19 -4.78 -11.07 -8.04
N LEU A 20 -3.64 -10.52 -8.46
CA LEU A 20 -2.39 -11.29 -8.58
C LEU A 20 -1.97 -11.84 -7.21
N VAL A 21 -1.93 -11.00 -6.17
CA VAL A 21 -1.57 -11.43 -4.81
C VAL A 21 -2.57 -12.47 -4.29
N LYS A 22 -3.88 -12.24 -4.51
CA LYS A 22 -4.93 -13.18 -4.10
C LYS A 22 -4.71 -14.57 -4.72
N ASN A 23 -4.58 -14.63 -6.05
CA ASN A 23 -4.41 -15.88 -6.77
C ASN A 23 -3.12 -16.61 -6.32
N TYR A 24 -2.05 -15.85 -6.12
CA TYR A 24 -0.78 -16.40 -5.67
C TYR A 24 -0.87 -17.01 -4.27
N ILE A 25 -1.52 -16.33 -3.31
CA ILE A 25 -1.73 -16.84 -1.94
C ILE A 25 -2.62 -18.09 -1.95
N GLU A 26 -3.73 -18.07 -2.72
CA GLU A 26 -4.65 -19.21 -2.83
C GLU A 26 -3.96 -20.47 -3.40
N GLN A 27 -3.04 -20.31 -4.35
CA GLN A 27 -2.27 -21.44 -4.91
C GLN A 27 -1.28 -22.04 -3.89
N ARG A 28 -0.63 -21.21 -3.09
CA ARG A 28 0.37 -21.66 -2.09
C ARG A 28 -0.27 -22.33 -0.87
N LYS A 29 -1.50 -21.99 -0.49
CA LYS A 29 -2.25 -22.56 0.66
C LYS A 29 -1.53 -22.52 2.02
N LYS A 30 -0.50 -21.67 2.14
CA LYS A 30 0.33 -21.54 3.36
C LYS A 30 -0.02 -20.30 4.17
N ASP A 31 -0.62 -19.31 3.51
CA ASP A 31 -0.87 -17.98 4.04
C ASP A 31 -2.35 -17.63 3.89
N THR A 32 -2.81 -16.66 4.64
CA THR A 32 -4.15 -16.09 4.52
C THR A 32 -4.06 -14.65 4.03
N LEU A 33 -5.05 -14.20 3.27
CA LEU A 33 -5.09 -12.85 2.74
C LEU A 33 -6.28 -12.09 3.32
N PHE A 34 -6.01 -10.91 3.88
CA PHE A 34 -7.02 -9.88 4.13
C PHE A 34 -7.03 -8.90 2.97
N LEU A 35 -8.09 -8.93 2.19
CA LEU A 35 -8.29 -8.09 1.02
C LEU A 35 -9.74 -7.63 0.97
N ILE A 36 -9.97 -6.33 1.09
CA ILE A 36 -11.29 -5.69 1.06
C ILE A 36 -11.25 -4.41 0.26
N ASP A 37 -12.40 -3.90 -0.12
CA ASP A 37 -12.54 -2.54 -0.62
C ASP A 37 -12.41 -1.57 0.55
N LEU A 38 -11.32 -0.78 0.52
CA LEU A 38 -11.06 0.22 1.55
C LEU A 38 -11.97 1.44 1.34
N PRO A 39 -12.59 1.97 2.40
CA PRO A 39 -13.30 3.24 2.30
C PRO A 39 -12.38 4.37 1.81
N PHE A 40 -12.95 5.34 1.10
CA PHE A 40 -12.20 6.52 0.65
C PHE A 40 -11.73 7.42 1.81
N SER A 41 -12.39 7.36 2.97
CA SER A 41 -11.97 8.07 4.18
C SER A 41 -10.75 7.37 4.81
N PRO A 42 -9.58 8.05 4.92
CA PRO A 42 -8.37 7.46 5.48
C PRO A 42 -8.55 6.97 6.93
N ALA A 43 -9.31 7.71 7.75
CA ALA A 43 -9.57 7.31 9.13
C ALA A 43 -10.43 6.04 9.21
N GLN A 44 -11.44 5.91 8.36
CA GLN A 44 -12.28 4.70 8.33
C GLN A 44 -11.49 3.51 7.80
N ALA A 45 -10.71 3.69 6.72
CA ALA A 45 -9.84 2.64 6.19
C ALA A 45 -8.89 2.12 7.28
N MET A 46 -8.21 3.04 7.97
CA MET A 46 -7.27 2.67 9.05
C MET A 46 -7.97 1.98 10.22
N SER A 47 -9.17 2.43 10.60
CA SER A 47 -9.96 1.79 11.67
C SER A 47 -10.30 0.33 11.36
N ILE A 48 -10.67 0.03 10.10
CA ILE A 48 -10.97 -1.33 9.66
C ILE A 48 -9.70 -2.20 9.68
N ILE A 49 -8.60 -1.68 9.12
CA ILE A 49 -7.33 -2.40 9.06
C ILE A 49 -6.82 -2.72 10.47
N GLU A 50 -6.82 -1.74 11.37
CA GLU A 50 -6.36 -1.92 12.75
C GLU A 50 -7.27 -2.86 13.55
N SER A 51 -8.56 -2.84 13.30
CA SER A 51 -9.50 -3.79 13.91
C SER A 51 -9.20 -5.22 13.46
N HIS A 52 -8.88 -5.41 12.16
CA HIS A 52 -8.43 -6.70 11.67
C HIS A 52 -7.11 -7.14 12.31
N ILE A 53 -6.10 -6.27 12.36
CA ILE A 53 -4.81 -6.56 13.02
C ILE A 53 -5.02 -7.00 14.48
N LYS A 54 -5.89 -6.29 15.22
CA LYS A 54 -6.25 -6.68 16.59
C LYS A 54 -6.86 -8.08 16.68
N SER A 55 -7.70 -8.45 15.71
CA SER A 55 -8.35 -9.77 15.69
C SER A 55 -7.37 -10.92 15.46
N LEU A 56 -6.17 -10.64 14.93
CA LEU A 56 -5.13 -11.65 14.72
C LEU A 56 -4.52 -12.18 16.03
N GLY A 57 -4.74 -11.50 17.15
CA GLY A 57 -4.34 -12.01 18.47
C GLY A 57 -2.84 -12.30 18.64
N GLY A 58 -1.98 -11.53 17.94
CA GLY A 58 -0.53 -11.73 17.97
C GLY A 58 0.01 -12.71 16.92
N GLN A 59 -0.82 -13.27 16.07
CA GLN A 59 -0.36 -14.11 14.95
C GLN A 59 0.54 -13.29 14.00
N PRO A 60 1.53 -13.92 13.34
CA PRO A 60 2.43 -13.24 12.42
C PRO A 60 1.68 -12.69 11.20
N TRP A 61 1.92 -11.43 10.88
CA TRP A 61 1.35 -10.76 9.72
C TRP A 61 2.34 -9.81 9.05
N GLY A 62 2.11 -9.52 7.79
CA GLY A 62 2.81 -8.51 7.00
C GLY A 62 1.84 -7.79 6.07
N VAL A 63 2.27 -6.68 5.48
CA VAL A 63 1.41 -5.85 4.65
C VAL A 63 2.01 -5.60 3.27
N VAL A 64 1.17 -5.61 2.25
CA VAL A 64 1.49 -5.19 0.88
C VAL A 64 0.63 -3.99 0.55
N GLY A 65 1.23 -2.91 0.09
CA GLY A 65 0.48 -1.70 -0.26
C GLY A 65 0.89 -1.12 -1.60
N SER A 66 -0.09 -0.74 -2.42
CA SER A 66 0.13 -0.09 -3.71
C SER A 66 -0.36 1.35 -3.68
N SER A 67 0.46 2.29 -4.18
CA SER A 67 0.12 3.72 -4.25
C SER A 67 -0.26 4.28 -2.87
N LEU A 68 -1.48 4.78 -2.67
CA LEU A 68 -1.99 5.19 -1.35
C LEU A 68 -1.95 4.03 -0.34
N GLY A 69 -2.21 2.80 -0.78
CA GLY A 69 -2.05 1.61 0.07
C GLY A 69 -0.61 1.43 0.56
N GLY A 70 0.38 1.83 -0.23
CA GLY A 70 1.80 1.87 0.16
C GLY A 70 2.07 2.87 1.29
N PHE A 71 1.42 4.03 1.25
CA PHE A 71 1.46 5.00 2.35
C PHE A 71 0.90 4.41 3.65
N TYR A 72 -0.25 3.76 3.60
CA TYR A 72 -0.83 3.07 4.75
C TYR A 72 0.06 1.93 5.25
N ALA A 73 0.63 1.14 4.34
CA ALA A 73 1.54 0.04 4.67
C ALA A 73 2.79 0.55 5.40
N THR A 74 3.34 1.68 4.96
CA THR A 74 4.48 2.34 5.63
C THR A 74 4.12 2.73 7.06
N TYR A 75 2.99 3.41 7.25
CA TYR A 75 2.51 3.80 8.58
C TYR A 75 2.34 2.59 9.50
N LEU A 76 1.69 1.52 9.02
CA LEU A 76 1.46 0.29 9.79
C LEU A 76 2.76 -0.43 10.13
N SER A 77 3.67 -0.54 9.18
CA SER A 77 5.00 -1.13 9.39
C SER A 77 5.74 -0.45 10.54
N GLN A 78 5.82 0.87 10.49
CA GLN A 78 6.54 1.65 11.50
C GLN A 78 5.84 1.69 12.85
N LYS A 79 4.50 1.64 12.87
CA LYS A 79 3.68 1.61 14.09
C LYS A 79 3.77 0.29 14.84
N TYR A 80 3.78 -0.82 14.11
CA TYR A 80 3.67 -2.17 14.67
C TYR A 80 4.96 -2.98 14.56
N ASP A 81 6.04 -2.41 14.02
CA ASP A 81 7.30 -3.08 13.78
C ASP A 81 7.09 -4.36 12.96
N LYS A 82 6.51 -4.21 11.77
CA LYS A 82 6.16 -5.30 10.84
C LYS A 82 6.69 -5.06 9.45
N LYS A 83 7.00 -6.14 8.74
CA LYS A 83 7.45 -6.07 7.36
C LYS A 83 6.35 -5.56 6.43
N ALA A 84 6.73 -4.71 5.47
CA ALA A 84 5.85 -4.18 4.44
C ALA A 84 6.51 -4.17 3.06
N VAL A 85 5.74 -4.52 2.04
CA VAL A 85 6.12 -4.37 0.62
C VAL A 85 5.32 -3.24 0.01
N LEU A 86 6.02 -2.32 -0.62
CA LEU A 86 5.51 -1.04 -1.09
C LEU A 86 5.65 -0.99 -2.61
N ILE A 87 4.53 -0.90 -3.32
CA ILE A 87 4.48 -0.94 -4.79
C ILE A 87 4.13 0.44 -5.31
N ASN A 88 5.07 1.14 -5.98
CA ASN A 88 4.89 2.52 -6.40
C ASN A 88 4.18 3.36 -5.33
N PRO A 89 4.73 3.46 -4.09
CA PRO A 89 4.03 4.04 -2.96
C PRO A 89 3.93 5.57 -3.05
N ALA A 90 2.80 6.12 -2.62
CA ALA A 90 2.69 7.54 -2.33
C ALA A 90 3.48 7.85 -1.05
N VAL A 91 4.41 8.80 -1.11
CA VAL A 91 5.21 9.22 0.08
C VAL A 91 4.45 10.28 0.88
N GLU A 92 4.15 11.40 0.25
CA GLU A 92 3.47 12.56 0.87
C GLU A 92 1.99 12.57 0.42
N ALA A 93 1.23 11.53 0.79
CA ALA A 93 -0.14 11.35 0.30
C ALA A 93 -1.06 12.56 0.57
N HIS A 94 -0.88 13.27 1.69
CA HIS A 94 -1.65 14.48 2.03
C HIS A 94 -1.37 15.65 1.07
N ILE A 95 -0.14 15.75 0.53
CA ILE A 95 0.21 16.75 -0.49
C ILE A 95 -0.28 16.30 -1.86
N LEU A 96 0.00 15.05 -2.22
CA LEU A 96 -0.35 14.49 -3.53
C LEU A 96 -1.85 14.51 -3.79
N LEU A 97 -2.67 14.17 -2.79
CA LEU A 97 -4.12 14.10 -2.92
C LEU A 97 -4.82 15.45 -2.72
N ALA A 98 -4.10 16.55 -2.47
CA ALA A 98 -4.71 17.89 -2.47
C ALA A 98 -5.38 18.22 -3.81
N ARG A 99 -4.86 17.67 -4.92
CA ARG A 99 -5.47 17.80 -6.27
C ARG A 99 -6.77 17.03 -6.45
N ALA A 100 -7.07 16.10 -5.52
CA ALA A 100 -8.28 15.26 -5.55
C ALA A 100 -9.41 15.80 -4.66
N LEU A 101 -9.27 17.01 -4.11
CA LEU A 101 -10.35 17.63 -3.35
C LEU A 101 -11.61 17.81 -4.21
N GLY A 102 -12.76 17.43 -3.66
CA GLY A 102 -14.05 17.44 -4.35
C GLY A 102 -14.52 16.03 -4.73
N ASP A 103 -15.34 15.96 -5.76
CA ASP A 103 -15.96 14.70 -6.19
C ASP A 103 -14.97 13.84 -6.99
N ASN A 104 -14.89 12.59 -6.60
CA ASN A 104 -14.08 11.56 -7.24
C ASN A 104 -14.93 10.33 -7.53
N THR A 105 -14.51 9.52 -8.48
CA THR A 105 -15.20 8.28 -8.83
C THR A 105 -14.26 7.08 -8.64
N ASN A 106 -14.73 6.07 -7.95
CA ASN A 106 -14.01 4.80 -7.85
C ASN A 106 -13.99 4.11 -9.22
N TYR A 107 -12.81 3.74 -9.70
CA TYR A 107 -12.62 3.19 -11.06
C TYR A 107 -13.26 1.81 -11.27
N HIS A 108 -13.52 1.06 -10.18
CA HIS A 108 -14.07 -0.29 -10.25
C HIS A 108 -15.57 -0.33 -9.93
N SER A 109 -16.01 0.35 -8.87
CA SER A 109 -17.43 0.35 -8.45
C SER A 109 -18.28 1.40 -9.15
N GLY A 110 -17.67 2.46 -9.68
CA GLY A 110 -18.37 3.65 -10.19
C GLY A 110 -18.96 4.53 -9.07
N GLU A 111 -18.72 4.23 -7.81
CA GLU A 111 -19.17 5.03 -6.68
C GLU A 111 -18.55 6.42 -6.73
N VAL A 112 -19.41 7.45 -6.60
CA VAL A 112 -18.98 8.84 -6.48
C VAL A 112 -18.89 9.20 -5.00
N PHE A 113 -17.76 9.79 -4.59
CA PHE A 113 -17.54 10.25 -3.22
C PHE A 113 -16.85 11.62 -3.20
N ASN A 114 -17.08 12.38 -2.14
CA ASN A 114 -16.46 13.69 -1.97
C ASN A 114 -15.21 13.58 -1.07
N PHE A 115 -14.04 13.88 -1.63
CA PHE A 115 -12.77 13.90 -0.88
C PHE A 115 -12.53 15.31 -0.34
N THR A 116 -12.42 15.44 0.98
CA THR A 116 -12.46 16.72 1.68
C THR A 116 -11.12 17.10 2.32
N GLN A 117 -11.00 18.33 2.78
CA GLN A 117 -9.86 18.82 3.55
C GLN A 117 -9.64 17.99 4.83
N GLU A 118 -10.71 17.47 5.44
CA GLU A 118 -10.60 16.58 6.61
C GLU A 118 -9.84 15.30 6.26
N HIS A 119 -10.10 14.72 5.08
CA HIS A 119 -9.39 13.51 4.63
C HIS A 119 -7.90 13.79 4.40
N LEU A 120 -7.53 14.96 3.89
CA LEU A 120 -6.11 15.36 3.80
C LEU A 120 -5.47 15.49 5.18
N MET A 121 -6.14 16.09 6.15
CA MET A 121 -5.64 16.17 7.53
C MET A 121 -5.51 14.81 8.19
N GLN A 122 -6.37 13.84 7.85
CA GLN A 122 -6.25 12.46 8.32
C GLN A 122 -5.00 11.78 7.75
N LEU A 123 -4.67 12.01 6.47
CA LEU A 123 -3.42 11.52 5.86
C LEU A 123 -2.20 12.20 6.49
N GLU A 124 -2.25 13.52 6.68
CA GLU A 124 -1.15 14.28 7.29
C GLU A 124 -0.78 13.75 8.67
N LYS A 125 -1.78 13.39 9.50
CA LYS A 125 -1.55 12.78 10.83
C LYS A 125 -0.85 11.41 10.78
N MET A 126 -0.92 10.71 9.66
CA MET A 126 -0.26 9.42 9.46
C MET A 126 1.09 9.56 8.74
N TYR A 127 1.40 10.75 8.21
CA TYR A 127 2.69 10.99 7.56
C TYR A 127 3.84 10.90 8.56
N LEU A 128 4.88 10.19 8.17
CA LEU A 128 6.08 10.02 8.97
C LEU A 128 7.24 10.76 8.28
N PRO A 129 7.78 11.83 8.85
CA PRO A 129 8.87 12.58 8.21
C PRO A 129 10.19 11.81 8.15
N SER A 130 10.31 10.71 8.89
CA SER A 130 11.44 9.80 8.87
C SER A 130 11.03 8.38 9.27
N LEU A 131 11.75 7.39 8.77
CA LEU A 131 11.54 5.99 9.05
C LEU A 131 12.48 5.52 10.17
N LYS A 132 11.94 4.77 11.14
CA LYS A 132 12.72 4.22 12.26
C LYS A 132 13.23 2.82 11.96
N GLN A 133 12.43 2.00 11.27
CA GLN A 133 12.73 0.63 10.89
C GLN A 133 12.66 0.50 9.36
N ALA A 134 13.62 1.09 8.66
CA ALA A 134 13.68 1.01 7.20
C ALA A 134 13.90 -0.44 6.71
N ASP A 135 14.61 -1.26 7.47
CA ASP A 135 14.88 -2.68 7.15
C ASP A 135 13.60 -3.53 7.07
N ASN A 136 12.49 -3.05 7.66
CA ASN A 136 11.19 -3.70 7.55
C ASN A 136 10.47 -3.41 6.23
N LEU A 137 11.07 -2.63 5.34
CA LEU A 137 10.43 -2.17 4.11
C LEU A 137 11.14 -2.73 2.87
N LEU A 138 10.33 -3.21 1.91
CA LEU A 138 10.77 -3.49 0.55
C LEU A 138 10.06 -2.51 -0.39
N LEU A 139 10.84 -1.65 -1.03
CA LEU A 139 10.35 -0.76 -2.09
C LEU A 139 10.44 -1.46 -3.44
N LEU A 140 9.32 -1.56 -4.13
CA LEU A 140 9.22 -1.91 -5.54
C LEU A 140 8.73 -0.69 -6.30
N THR A 141 9.56 -0.10 -7.17
CA THR A 141 9.19 1.10 -7.93
C THR A 141 9.68 1.07 -9.36
N GLN A 142 8.94 1.69 -10.25
CA GLN A 142 9.24 1.78 -11.67
C GLN A 142 9.53 3.23 -12.06
N THR A 143 10.63 3.43 -12.82
CA THR A 143 11.08 4.78 -13.21
C THR A 143 10.15 5.48 -14.19
N GLY A 144 9.28 4.72 -14.86
CA GLY A 144 8.27 5.21 -15.79
C GLY A 144 6.92 5.53 -15.14
N ASP A 145 6.83 5.54 -13.80
CA ASP A 145 5.59 5.93 -13.08
C ASP A 145 5.20 7.36 -13.47
N GLU A 146 4.08 7.50 -14.18
CA GLU A 146 3.57 8.77 -14.69
C GLU A 146 2.72 9.54 -13.68
N VAL A 147 2.40 8.91 -12.55
CA VAL A 147 1.56 9.48 -11.49
C VAL A 147 2.39 10.02 -10.33
N LEU A 148 3.41 9.24 -9.93
CA LEU A 148 4.28 9.52 -8.79
C LEU A 148 5.73 9.61 -9.22
N ASP A 149 6.45 10.59 -8.69
CA ASP A 149 7.90 10.70 -8.86
C ASP A 149 8.58 9.57 -8.10
N PHE A 150 9.09 8.57 -8.83
CA PHE A 150 9.77 7.41 -8.25
C PHE A 150 10.99 7.80 -7.41
N GLN A 151 11.70 8.90 -7.79
CA GLN A 151 12.88 9.34 -7.09
C GLN A 151 12.55 9.77 -5.66
N LYS A 152 11.39 10.41 -5.44
CA LYS A 152 10.91 10.71 -4.08
C LYS A 152 10.72 9.45 -3.24
N GLY A 153 10.24 8.37 -3.85
CA GLY A 153 10.16 7.06 -3.19
C GLY A 153 11.54 6.53 -2.83
N VAL A 154 12.46 6.51 -3.78
CA VAL A 154 13.85 6.05 -3.58
C VAL A 154 14.53 6.82 -2.44
N ASP A 155 14.40 8.14 -2.42
CA ASP A 155 15.02 9.00 -1.42
C ASP A 155 14.39 8.83 -0.02
N TYR A 156 13.04 8.78 0.03
CA TYR A 156 12.32 8.64 1.31
C TYR A 156 12.53 7.29 1.97
N TYR A 157 12.56 6.20 1.18
CA TYR A 157 12.79 4.84 1.66
C TYR A 157 14.28 4.48 1.73
N GLN A 158 15.17 5.45 1.82
CA GLN A 158 16.61 5.20 1.99
C GLN A 158 16.86 4.32 3.23
N GLY A 159 17.68 3.28 3.08
CA GLY A 159 17.95 2.29 4.11
C GLY A 159 17.04 1.06 4.06
N SER A 160 15.98 1.06 3.25
CA SER A 160 15.18 -0.15 2.98
C SER A 160 15.79 -0.99 1.85
N GLU A 161 15.32 -2.23 1.70
CA GLU A 161 15.56 -2.99 0.47
C GLU A 161 14.79 -2.34 -0.67
N GLN A 162 15.46 -2.07 -1.81
CA GLN A 162 14.86 -1.37 -2.94
C GLN A 162 15.08 -2.12 -4.24
N VAL A 163 14.02 -2.24 -5.04
CA VAL A 163 14.04 -2.73 -6.43
C VAL A 163 13.51 -1.62 -7.31
N VAL A 164 14.41 -0.95 -8.00
CA VAL A 164 14.08 0.14 -8.92
C VAL A 164 14.17 -0.41 -10.34
N ILE A 165 13.03 -0.48 -11.03
CA ILE A 165 12.91 -1.06 -12.36
C ILE A 165 12.87 0.05 -13.40
N ASN A 166 13.69 -0.03 -14.42
CA ASN A 166 13.72 0.96 -15.50
C ASN A 166 12.48 0.84 -16.41
N GLY A 167 11.83 1.96 -16.69
CA GLY A 167 10.58 2.00 -17.46
C GLY A 167 9.36 1.63 -16.63
N GLY A 168 8.40 0.94 -17.24
CA GLY A 168 7.13 0.57 -16.63
C GLY A 168 6.15 1.73 -16.46
N ASP A 169 5.19 1.61 -15.55
CA ASP A 169 4.11 2.57 -15.31
C ASP A 169 3.63 2.55 -13.85
N HIS A 170 2.70 3.43 -13.47
CA HIS A 170 2.10 3.44 -12.13
C HIS A 170 1.34 2.13 -11.82
N GLY A 171 0.78 1.50 -12.84
CA GLY A 171 0.07 0.23 -12.74
C GLY A 171 0.95 -0.93 -12.30
N PHE A 172 2.25 -0.88 -12.57
CA PHE A 172 3.19 -1.96 -12.33
C PHE A 172 2.76 -3.25 -13.05
N ALA A 173 2.60 -3.18 -14.38
CA ALA A 173 1.96 -4.21 -15.19
C ALA A 173 2.64 -5.59 -15.14
N ASP A 174 3.94 -5.63 -14.82
CA ASP A 174 4.74 -6.85 -14.68
C ASP A 174 4.93 -7.30 -13.22
N TYR A 175 4.06 -6.86 -12.30
CA TYR A 175 4.14 -7.16 -10.88
C TYR A 175 4.12 -8.67 -10.56
N GLU A 176 3.57 -9.48 -11.43
CA GLU A 176 3.58 -10.94 -11.31
C GLU A 176 4.99 -11.53 -11.13
N ASN A 177 6.01 -10.90 -11.75
CA ASN A 177 7.42 -11.33 -11.65
C ASN A 177 8.02 -11.08 -10.24
N TYR A 178 7.33 -10.33 -9.40
CA TYR A 178 7.81 -9.92 -8.07
C TYR A 178 7.02 -10.56 -6.92
N LEU A 179 6.06 -11.44 -7.22
CA LEU A 179 5.21 -12.08 -6.20
C LEU A 179 6.02 -12.95 -5.23
N ASP A 180 6.94 -13.77 -5.75
CA ASP A 180 7.84 -14.59 -4.90
C ASP A 180 8.64 -13.68 -3.97
N LYS A 181 9.30 -12.65 -4.49
CA LYS A 181 10.07 -11.70 -3.70
C LYS A 181 9.22 -10.98 -2.66
N THR A 182 7.99 -10.58 -3.03
CA THR A 182 7.03 -9.94 -2.13
C THR A 182 6.71 -10.82 -0.93
N ILE A 183 6.36 -12.07 -1.18
CA ILE A 183 5.93 -12.99 -0.12
C ILE A 183 7.11 -13.48 0.71
N ASP A 184 8.27 -13.75 0.08
CA ASP A 184 9.46 -14.18 0.77
C ASP A 184 10.03 -13.07 1.68
N PHE A 185 9.97 -11.80 1.25
CA PHE A 185 10.34 -10.68 2.11
C PHE A 185 9.47 -10.59 3.37
N LEU A 186 8.15 -10.80 3.25
CA LEU A 186 7.24 -10.74 4.38
C LEU A 186 7.41 -11.90 5.36
N ALA A 187 7.99 -13.01 4.92
CA ALA A 187 8.21 -14.16 5.79
C ALA A 187 9.03 -13.81 7.06
N PRO A 188 8.72 -14.42 8.21
CA PRO A 188 9.41 -14.18 9.48
C PRO A 188 10.93 -14.36 9.41
#